data_d345dd0d8a7d62a6621979155a19bc75
#
_entry.id   d345dd0d8a7d62a6621979155a19bc75
#
_cell.length_a   1.000
_cell.length_b   1.000
_cell.length_c   1.000
_cell.angle_alpha   90.00
_cell.angle_beta   90.00
_cell.angle_gamma   90.00
#
_symmetry.space_group_name_H-M   'P 1'
#
loop_
_entity.id
_entity.type
_entity.pdbx_description
1 polymer ?
#
loop_
_entity_poly.entity_id
_entity_poly.type
_entity_poly.pdbx_seq_one_letter_code
_entity_poly.pdbx_strand_id
1 'polypeptide(L)'
;MKKYLRNIKEKTSGMTRRETCSYIWSYYWYHIMIFISVIALILLFAAHYGLGNKKPLFTCLIINQEMDGARDLRIRDEFAQRAGLPKERVVIDSDYNFSYGQFRLEGTNESSYEKFFFQWRNQEIDAVILSESFYKHCREMGGDFRVLANEMSEGAGNGLQAYMDEGECRAVVLGTDLYTKKITGKEDEKLLLAFPEYGNTSENSAKESRIFLEYACEKLQEETGGGILEEIFNCASVF
;
A
#
# COMPACT_ATOMS: atom_id res chain seq x y z
N MET A 1 14.62 37.71 25.08
CA MET A 1 13.18 37.82 25.30
C MET A 1 12.79 38.79 26.42
N LYS A 2 13.29 38.65 27.66
CA LYS A 2 12.94 39.52 28.80
C LYS A 2 13.19 41.04 28.54
N LYS A 3 14.33 41.39 27.90
CA LYS A 3 14.67 42.80 27.57
C LYS A 3 13.69 43.42 26.56
N TYR A 4 13.23 42.61 25.60
CA TYR A 4 12.28 43.02 24.57
C TYR A 4 10.86 43.32 25.15
N LEU A 5 10.38 42.41 25.98
CA LEU A 5 9.09 42.58 26.67
C LEU A 5 9.07 43.78 27.64
N ARG A 6 10.22 44.02 28.31
CA ARG A 6 10.38 45.18 29.17
C ARG A 6 10.31 46.52 28.37
N ASN A 7 10.94 46.58 27.21
CA ASN A 7 10.91 47.75 26.33
C ASN A 7 9.49 48.03 25.80
N ILE A 8 8.71 46.98 25.46
CA ILE A 8 7.31 47.12 25.07
C ILE A 8 6.49 47.67 26.25
N LYS A 9 6.68 47.12 27.45
CA LYS A 9 5.95 47.56 28.65
C LYS A 9 6.26 49.02 29.02
N GLU A 10 7.51 49.43 28.87
CA GLU A 10 7.91 50.84 29.10
C GLU A 10 7.28 51.81 28.08
N LYS A 11 7.22 51.41 26.80
CA LYS A 11 6.63 52.22 25.72
C LYS A 11 5.09 52.29 25.74
N THR A 12 4.44 51.31 26.33
CA THR A 12 2.99 51.26 26.46
C THR A 12 2.50 51.74 27.85
N SER A 13 3.42 52.14 28.71
CA SER A 13 3.10 52.65 30.04
C SER A 13 2.36 53.99 29.93
N GLY A 14 1.08 54.03 30.38
CA GLY A 14 0.19 55.17 30.27
C GLY A 14 -0.80 55.17 29.13
N MET A 15 -0.75 54.18 28.24
CA MET A 15 -1.73 54.00 27.16
C MET A 15 -2.94 53.21 27.63
N THR A 16 -4.11 53.53 27.06
CA THR A 16 -5.31 52.72 27.24
C THR A 16 -5.14 51.37 26.58
N ARG A 17 -5.93 50.35 26.98
CA ARG A 17 -5.84 49.00 26.37
C ARG A 17 -6.00 49.01 24.85
N ARG A 18 -6.88 49.88 24.35
CA ARG A 18 -7.12 50.02 22.89
C ARG A 18 -5.92 50.62 22.18
N GLU A 19 -5.31 51.64 22.74
CA GLU A 19 -4.08 52.26 22.20
C GLU A 19 -2.90 51.30 22.24
N THR A 20 -2.74 50.56 23.35
CA THR A 20 -1.70 49.52 23.48
C THR A 20 -1.84 48.43 22.40
N CYS A 21 -3.07 47.92 22.18
CA CYS A 21 -3.32 46.94 21.12
C CYS A 21 -3.04 47.51 19.72
N SER A 22 -3.46 48.74 19.45
CA SER A 22 -3.20 49.41 18.17
C SER A 22 -1.72 49.62 17.93
N TYR A 23 -0.98 50.02 18.96
CA TYR A 23 0.47 50.20 18.90
C TYR A 23 1.22 48.89 18.63
N ILE A 24 0.86 47.81 19.39
CA ILE A 24 1.45 46.50 19.21
C ILE A 24 1.17 45.96 17.78
N TRP A 25 -0.06 46.11 17.31
CA TRP A 25 -0.46 45.70 15.98
C TRP A 25 0.32 46.44 14.89
N SER A 26 0.43 47.77 14.98
CA SER A 26 1.12 48.60 13.98
C SER A 26 2.62 48.40 13.94
N TYR A 27 3.27 48.16 15.08
CA TYR A 27 4.73 48.09 15.18
C TYR A 27 5.24 46.63 15.16
N TYR A 28 4.44 45.67 15.63
CA TYR A 28 4.89 44.28 15.83
C TYR A 28 4.10 43.28 15.03
N TRP A 29 3.20 43.70 14.14
CA TRP A 29 2.37 42.80 13.33
C TRP A 29 3.22 41.74 12.60
N TYR A 30 4.40 42.10 12.08
CA TYR A 30 5.28 41.21 11.41
C TYR A 30 5.78 40.08 12.32
N HIS A 31 6.19 40.41 13.54
CA HIS A 31 6.64 39.42 14.53
C HIS A 31 5.48 38.52 14.99
N ILE A 32 4.28 39.10 15.12
CA ILE A 32 3.05 38.35 15.46
C ILE A 32 2.75 37.34 14.34
N MET A 33 2.82 37.76 13.08
CA MET A 33 2.56 36.88 11.93
C MET A 33 3.60 35.76 11.86
N ILE A 34 4.88 36.03 12.06
CA ILE A 34 5.92 35.00 12.12
C ILE A 34 5.61 33.99 13.24
N PHE A 35 5.24 34.47 14.43
CA PHE A 35 4.96 33.62 15.58
C PHE A 35 3.72 32.72 15.31
N ILE A 36 2.66 33.29 14.76
CA ILE A 36 1.46 32.52 14.34
C ILE A 36 1.83 31.49 13.28
N SER A 37 2.64 31.86 12.27
CA SER A 37 3.07 30.92 11.22
C SER A 37 3.87 29.76 11.78
N VAL A 38 4.77 30.01 12.72
CA VAL A 38 5.56 28.95 13.38
C VAL A 38 4.66 28.00 14.18
N ILE A 39 3.69 28.55 14.93
CA ILE A 39 2.71 27.73 15.68
C ILE A 39 1.85 26.91 14.71
N ALA A 40 1.34 27.52 13.63
CA ALA A 40 0.57 26.80 12.61
C ALA A 40 1.38 25.66 11.98
N LEU A 41 2.65 25.88 11.68
CA LEU A 41 3.56 24.87 11.15
C LEU A 41 3.77 23.73 12.15
N ILE A 42 3.99 24.02 13.42
CA ILE A 42 4.13 23.00 14.48
C ILE A 42 2.83 22.18 14.62
N LEU A 43 1.66 22.84 14.59
CA LEU A 43 0.37 22.16 14.68
C LEU A 43 0.10 21.29 13.45
N LEU A 44 0.44 21.74 12.24
CA LEU A 44 0.36 20.94 11.01
C LEU A 44 1.28 19.72 11.09
N PHE A 45 2.52 19.90 11.56
CA PHE A 45 3.45 18.77 11.77
C PHE A 45 2.89 17.78 12.81
N ALA A 46 2.42 18.28 13.95
CA ALA A 46 1.86 17.43 14.99
C ALA A 46 0.61 16.67 14.51
N ALA A 47 -0.27 17.33 13.75
CA ALA A 47 -1.43 16.70 13.14
C ALA A 47 -1.04 15.65 12.10
N HIS A 48 -0.09 15.98 11.22
CA HIS A 48 0.37 15.07 10.17
C HIS A 48 1.03 13.81 10.76
N TYR A 49 1.97 13.97 11.68
CA TYR A 49 2.70 12.84 12.29
C TYR A 49 1.95 12.14 13.42
N GLY A 50 1.11 12.85 14.17
CA GLY A 50 0.40 12.28 15.31
C GLY A 50 -0.93 11.60 14.95
N LEU A 51 -1.65 12.11 13.93
CA LEU A 51 -2.99 11.64 13.57
C LEU A 51 -3.02 10.92 12.22
N GLY A 52 -2.07 11.19 11.32
CA GLY A 52 -2.14 10.78 9.91
C GLY A 52 -1.37 9.51 9.53
N ASN A 53 -0.31 9.15 10.25
CA ASN A 53 0.61 8.09 9.81
C ASN A 53 0.58 6.84 10.70
N LYS A 54 -0.56 6.19 10.79
CA LYS A 54 -0.59 4.83 11.34
C LYS A 54 -0.05 3.87 10.28
N LYS A 55 1.02 3.14 10.58
CA LYS A 55 1.54 2.10 9.67
C LYS A 55 0.41 1.14 9.28
N PRO A 56 0.31 0.73 8.01
CA PRO A 56 -0.58 -0.35 7.61
C PRO A 56 -0.38 -1.58 8.49
N LEU A 57 -1.43 -2.34 8.69
CA LEU A 57 -1.38 -3.66 9.32
C LEU A 57 -1.26 -4.76 8.26
N PHE A 58 -1.77 -4.48 7.07
CA PHE A 58 -1.69 -5.37 5.92
C PHE A 58 -1.58 -4.55 4.64
N THR A 59 -0.65 -4.93 3.78
CA THR A 59 -0.42 -4.31 2.47
C THR A 59 -0.35 -5.39 1.40
N CYS A 60 -1.27 -5.34 0.44
CA CYS A 60 -1.24 -6.16 -0.77
C CYS A 60 -1.03 -5.26 -1.98
N LEU A 61 -0.01 -5.57 -2.78
CA LEU A 61 0.25 -4.88 -4.03
C LEU A 61 -0.17 -5.74 -5.21
N ILE A 62 -0.83 -5.12 -6.18
CA ILE A 62 -1.25 -5.74 -7.43
C ILE A 62 -0.36 -5.16 -8.54
N ILE A 63 0.51 -6.00 -9.10
CA ILE A 63 1.60 -5.56 -9.97
C ILE A 63 1.25 -5.82 -11.42
N ASN A 64 1.43 -4.79 -12.26
CA ASN A 64 1.22 -4.86 -13.71
C ASN A 64 -0.14 -5.47 -14.08
N GLN A 65 -1.17 -4.96 -13.45
CA GLN A 65 -2.57 -5.24 -13.75
C GLN A 65 -3.31 -3.95 -14.06
N GLU A 66 -4.52 -4.05 -14.60
CA GLU A 66 -5.35 -2.87 -14.81
C GLU A 66 -5.63 -2.16 -13.49
N MET A 67 -5.36 -0.85 -13.49
CA MET A 67 -5.55 0.00 -12.32
C MET A 67 -7.04 0.25 -12.10
N ASP A 68 -7.58 -0.24 -10.96
CA ASP A 68 -8.98 -0.04 -10.60
C ASP A 68 -9.11 0.24 -9.09
N GLY A 69 -9.17 1.52 -8.77
CA GLY A 69 -9.33 1.97 -7.38
C GLY A 69 -10.66 1.55 -6.73
N ALA A 70 -11.72 1.31 -7.51
CA ALA A 70 -13.00 0.84 -6.97
C ALA A 70 -12.91 -0.63 -6.55
N ARG A 71 -12.26 -1.46 -7.36
CA ARG A 71 -11.91 -2.83 -7.05
C ARG A 71 -11.04 -2.91 -5.80
N ASP A 72 -9.98 -2.12 -5.75
CA ASP A 72 -9.02 -2.11 -4.63
C ASP A 72 -9.70 -1.74 -3.32
N LEU A 73 -10.59 -0.74 -3.33
CA LEU A 73 -11.40 -0.37 -2.16
C LEU A 73 -12.36 -1.48 -1.73
N ARG A 74 -12.98 -2.19 -2.68
CA ARG A 74 -13.87 -3.32 -2.38
C ARG A 74 -13.11 -4.47 -1.74
N ILE A 75 -11.99 -4.91 -2.32
CA ILE A 75 -11.12 -5.95 -1.76
C ILE A 75 -10.65 -5.56 -0.35
N ARG A 76 -10.21 -4.31 -0.17
CA ARG A 76 -9.81 -3.78 1.12
C ARG A 76 -10.90 -3.91 2.16
N ASP A 77 -12.12 -3.46 1.84
CA ASP A 77 -13.24 -3.40 2.77
C ASP A 77 -13.72 -4.80 3.16
N GLU A 78 -13.82 -5.71 2.20
CA GLU A 78 -14.20 -7.11 2.43
C GLU A 78 -13.14 -7.86 3.27
N PHE A 79 -11.87 -7.71 2.89
CA PHE A 79 -10.77 -8.33 3.64
C PHE A 79 -10.63 -7.77 5.05
N ALA A 80 -10.69 -6.44 5.21
CA ALA A 80 -10.62 -5.79 6.53
C ALA A 80 -11.73 -6.30 7.47
N GLN A 81 -12.95 -6.44 6.94
CA GLN A 81 -14.08 -6.99 7.70
C GLN A 81 -13.82 -8.45 8.13
N ARG A 82 -13.31 -9.28 7.21
CA ARG A 82 -13.02 -10.69 7.48
C ARG A 82 -11.88 -10.87 8.49
N ALA A 83 -10.82 -10.08 8.36
CA ALA A 83 -9.66 -10.13 9.23
C ALA A 83 -9.87 -9.40 10.58
N GLY A 84 -10.99 -8.67 10.74
CA GLY A 84 -11.25 -7.84 11.92
C GLY A 84 -10.29 -6.65 12.06
N LEU A 85 -9.80 -6.13 10.92
CA LEU A 85 -8.85 -5.03 10.87
C LEU A 85 -9.55 -3.69 10.61
N PRO A 86 -9.02 -2.57 11.14
CA PRO A 86 -9.48 -1.24 10.73
C PRO A 86 -9.18 -1.02 9.23
N LYS A 87 -10.17 -0.61 8.45
CA LYS A 87 -10.06 -0.39 7.01
C LYS A 87 -8.92 0.59 6.63
N GLU A 88 -8.70 1.59 7.46
CA GLU A 88 -7.66 2.61 7.27
C GLU A 88 -6.24 2.06 7.45
N ARG A 89 -6.13 0.82 7.92
CA ARG A 89 -4.86 0.13 8.14
C ARG A 89 -4.64 -1.05 7.20
N VAL A 90 -5.54 -1.24 6.24
CA VAL A 90 -5.39 -2.20 5.15
C VAL A 90 -5.16 -1.42 3.86
N VAL A 91 -4.12 -1.77 3.12
CA VAL A 91 -3.78 -1.17 1.83
C VAL A 91 -3.86 -2.26 0.77
N ILE A 92 -4.70 -2.03 -0.24
CA ILE A 92 -4.71 -2.79 -1.50
C ILE A 92 -4.42 -1.76 -2.58
N ASP A 93 -3.38 -1.95 -3.37
CA ASP A 93 -2.92 -0.93 -4.30
C ASP A 93 -2.50 -1.57 -5.63
N SER A 94 -3.18 -1.19 -6.71
CA SER A 94 -2.91 -1.62 -8.09
C SER A 94 -2.14 -0.57 -8.91
N ASP A 95 -1.71 0.54 -8.31
CA ASP A 95 -0.91 1.58 -8.98
C ASP A 95 0.59 1.23 -9.02
N TYR A 96 0.89 -0.01 -9.42
CA TYR A 96 2.26 -0.54 -9.55
C TYR A 96 2.48 -1.10 -10.96
N ASN A 97 2.39 -0.21 -11.96
CA ASN A 97 2.63 -0.55 -13.35
C ASN A 97 4.01 -0.04 -13.79
N PHE A 98 4.90 -0.96 -14.19
CA PHE A 98 6.28 -0.65 -14.58
C PHE A 98 6.90 -1.71 -15.50
N SER A 99 7.94 -1.32 -16.20
CA SER A 99 8.73 -2.22 -17.05
C SER A 99 9.80 -2.96 -16.25
N TYR A 100 10.08 -4.22 -16.59
CA TYR A 100 11.14 -5.02 -15.99
C TYR A 100 11.71 -6.04 -16.98
N GLY A 101 12.95 -6.41 -16.86
CA GLY A 101 13.59 -7.39 -17.75
C GLY A 101 13.35 -7.07 -19.23
N GLN A 102 12.67 -7.98 -19.94
CA GLN A 102 12.23 -7.80 -21.32
C GLN A 102 10.78 -7.26 -21.45
N PHE A 103 10.04 -7.26 -20.37
CA PHE A 103 8.69 -6.70 -20.34
C PHE A 103 8.73 -5.19 -20.44
N ARG A 104 8.05 -4.61 -21.46
CA ARG A 104 7.99 -3.18 -21.69
C ARG A 104 6.55 -2.71 -21.67
N LEU A 105 6.27 -1.75 -20.83
CA LEU A 105 4.99 -1.11 -20.68
C LEU A 105 5.14 0.38 -21.04
N GLU A 106 4.35 0.88 -21.99
CA GLU A 106 4.40 2.28 -22.40
C GLU A 106 3.70 3.19 -21.36
N GLY A 107 4.26 4.38 -21.14
CA GLY A 107 3.65 5.39 -20.27
C GLY A 107 3.75 5.11 -18.77
N THR A 108 4.58 4.16 -18.36
CA THR A 108 4.75 3.83 -16.94
C THR A 108 5.64 4.79 -16.19
N ASN A 109 5.39 4.91 -14.91
CA ASN A 109 6.24 5.62 -13.98
C ASN A 109 7.37 4.70 -13.48
N GLU A 110 8.59 4.90 -13.96
CA GLU A 110 9.77 4.12 -13.50
C GLU A 110 9.96 4.19 -11.98
N SER A 111 9.47 5.24 -11.33
CA SER A 111 9.53 5.36 -9.87
C SER A 111 8.73 4.29 -9.12
N SER A 112 7.69 3.69 -9.75
CA SER A 112 6.91 2.62 -9.14
C SER A 112 7.71 1.33 -8.99
N TYR A 113 8.66 1.05 -9.89
CA TYR A 113 9.59 -0.07 -9.77
C TYR A 113 10.51 0.09 -8.55
N GLU A 114 11.13 1.28 -8.42
CA GLU A 114 12.00 1.57 -7.28
C GLU A 114 11.22 1.56 -5.95
N LYS A 115 10.00 2.12 -5.96
CA LYS A 115 9.09 2.15 -4.81
C LYS A 115 8.75 0.73 -4.34
N PHE A 116 8.45 -0.19 -5.27
CA PHE A 116 8.17 -1.59 -4.97
C PHE A 116 9.33 -2.25 -4.22
N PHE A 117 10.55 -2.20 -4.77
CA PHE A 117 11.71 -2.83 -4.14
C PHE A 117 12.14 -2.12 -2.84
N PHE A 118 11.89 -0.82 -2.71
CA PHE A 118 12.10 -0.10 -1.46
C PHE A 118 11.16 -0.61 -0.36
N GLN A 119 9.87 -0.74 -0.66
CA GLN A 119 8.88 -1.29 0.28
C GLN A 119 9.17 -2.76 0.62
N TRP A 120 9.61 -3.55 -0.38
CA TRP A 120 10.07 -4.92 -0.15
C TRP A 120 11.19 -4.99 0.88
N ARG A 121 12.25 -4.20 0.70
CA ARG A 121 13.39 -4.15 1.63
C ARG A 121 13.01 -3.67 3.03
N ASN A 122 12.03 -2.77 3.12
CA ASN A 122 11.52 -2.27 4.38
C ASN A 122 10.50 -3.20 5.05
N GLN A 123 10.20 -4.38 4.43
CA GLN A 123 9.22 -5.33 4.95
C GLN A 123 7.81 -4.70 5.10
N GLU A 124 7.42 -3.87 4.13
CA GLU A 124 6.15 -3.14 4.15
C GLU A 124 5.07 -3.82 3.28
N ILE A 125 5.37 -4.97 2.66
CA ILE A 125 4.48 -5.72 1.78
C ILE A 125 4.16 -7.06 2.42
N ASP A 126 2.88 -7.36 2.62
CA ASP A 126 2.44 -8.64 3.20
C ASP A 126 2.02 -9.65 2.13
N ALA A 127 1.45 -9.17 1.02
CA ALA A 127 1.04 -10.01 -0.10
C ALA A 127 1.30 -9.30 -1.43
N VAL A 128 1.51 -10.07 -2.49
CA VAL A 128 1.64 -9.55 -3.85
C VAL A 128 0.84 -10.41 -4.83
N ILE A 129 0.13 -9.73 -5.74
CA ILE A 129 -0.50 -10.35 -6.90
C ILE A 129 0.29 -9.91 -8.12
N LEU A 130 0.84 -10.86 -8.87
CA LEU A 130 1.83 -10.57 -9.92
C LEU A 130 1.84 -11.67 -10.98
N SER A 131 2.39 -11.35 -12.16
CA SER A 131 2.61 -12.34 -13.21
C SER A 131 3.72 -13.35 -12.85
N GLU A 132 3.66 -14.54 -13.42
CA GLU A 132 4.72 -15.56 -13.26
C GLU A 132 6.10 -15.04 -13.70
N SER A 133 6.14 -14.25 -14.78
CA SER A 133 7.40 -13.65 -15.25
C SER A 133 7.98 -12.63 -14.29
N PHE A 134 7.12 -11.83 -13.62
CA PHE A 134 7.59 -10.91 -12.59
C PHE A 134 7.97 -11.62 -11.28
N TYR A 135 7.29 -12.70 -10.94
CA TYR A 135 7.70 -13.58 -9.83
C TYR A 135 9.14 -14.07 -10.03
N LYS A 136 9.46 -14.61 -11.21
CA LYS A 136 10.82 -15.06 -11.56
C LYS A 136 11.82 -13.90 -11.50
N HIS A 137 11.44 -12.73 -11.99
CA HIS A 137 12.28 -11.54 -11.90
C HIS A 137 12.58 -11.14 -10.45
N CYS A 138 11.60 -11.18 -9.55
CA CYS A 138 11.82 -10.92 -8.11
C CYS A 138 12.81 -11.92 -7.51
N ARG A 139 12.71 -13.22 -7.88
CA ARG A 139 13.67 -14.26 -7.45
C ARG A 139 15.09 -13.96 -7.94
N GLU A 140 15.25 -13.59 -9.21
CA GLU A 140 16.54 -13.18 -9.79
C GLU A 140 17.16 -11.95 -9.08
N MET A 141 16.32 -11.03 -8.63
CA MET A 141 16.74 -9.86 -7.85
C MET A 141 17.05 -10.15 -6.38
N GLY A 142 16.98 -11.43 -5.97
CA GLY A 142 17.26 -11.87 -4.60
C GLY A 142 16.07 -11.75 -3.64
N GLY A 143 14.87 -11.51 -4.15
CA GLY A 143 13.64 -11.62 -3.38
C GLY A 143 13.28 -13.07 -3.10
N ASP A 144 12.68 -13.36 -1.96
CA ASP A 144 12.18 -14.67 -1.61
C ASP A 144 10.70 -14.64 -1.24
N PHE A 145 10.03 -15.78 -1.41
CA PHE A 145 8.61 -15.93 -1.11
C PHE A 145 8.42 -17.06 -0.11
N ARG A 146 7.47 -16.88 0.77
CA ARG A 146 7.15 -17.81 1.83
C ARG A 146 6.63 -19.15 1.27
N VAL A 147 7.01 -20.24 1.91
CA VAL A 147 6.52 -21.59 1.59
C VAL A 147 5.11 -21.74 2.18
N LEU A 148 4.14 -22.12 1.34
CA LEU A 148 2.72 -22.23 1.67
C LEU A 148 2.27 -23.70 1.90
N ALA A 149 3.20 -24.62 2.12
CA ALA A 149 2.89 -26.05 2.23
C ALA A 149 1.90 -26.34 3.38
N ASN A 150 2.03 -25.67 4.51
CA ASN A 150 1.15 -25.86 5.67
C ASN A 150 -0.24 -25.30 5.39
N GLU A 151 -0.33 -24.08 4.87
CA GLU A 151 -1.59 -23.41 4.54
C GLU A 151 -2.39 -24.21 3.48
N MET A 152 -1.69 -24.74 2.50
CA MET A 152 -2.30 -25.60 1.47
C MET A 152 -2.79 -26.93 2.03
N SER A 153 -2.03 -27.57 2.94
CA SER A 153 -2.39 -28.83 3.58
C SER A 153 -3.55 -28.69 4.59
N GLU A 154 -3.66 -27.56 5.25
CA GLU A 154 -4.72 -27.23 6.19
C GLU A 154 -6.03 -26.75 5.52
N GLY A 155 -6.04 -26.67 4.20
CA GLY A 155 -7.23 -26.34 3.43
C GLY A 155 -7.47 -24.86 3.16
N ALA A 156 -6.58 -23.98 3.61
CA ALA A 156 -6.65 -22.55 3.30
C ALA A 156 -6.56 -22.27 1.79
N GLY A 157 -5.94 -23.19 1.04
CA GLY A 157 -5.80 -23.14 -0.41
C GLY A 157 -6.72 -24.10 -1.18
N ASN A 158 -7.79 -24.62 -0.57
CA ASN A 158 -8.71 -25.58 -1.23
C ASN A 158 -9.32 -25.00 -2.50
N GLY A 159 -9.03 -25.66 -3.64
CA GLY A 159 -9.52 -25.25 -4.96
C GLY A 159 -8.53 -24.38 -5.75
N LEU A 160 -7.41 -23.91 -5.14
CA LEU A 160 -6.35 -23.20 -5.86
C LEU A 160 -5.28 -24.18 -6.37
N GLN A 161 -4.74 -23.86 -7.54
CA GLN A 161 -3.57 -24.56 -8.06
C GLN A 161 -2.30 -24.04 -7.38
N ALA A 162 -1.54 -24.94 -6.75
CA ALA A 162 -0.23 -24.60 -6.20
C ALA A 162 0.75 -24.23 -7.32
N TYR A 163 1.51 -23.17 -7.11
CA TYR A 163 2.67 -22.84 -7.93
C TYR A 163 3.94 -23.34 -7.23
N MET A 164 4.63 -24.26 -7.88
CA MET A 164 5.83 -24.89 -7.35
C MET A 164 7.06 -24.16 -7.83
N ASP A 165 7.92 -23.74 -6.90
CA ASP A 165 9.23 -23.17 -7.15
C ASP A 165 10.26 -23.94 -6.31
N GLU A 166 11.32 -24.46 -6.96
CA GLU A 166 12.36 -25.31 -6.35
C GLU A 166 11.81 -26.51 -5.56
N GLY A 167 10.65 -27.04 -5.97
CA GLY A 167 10.00 -28.18 -5.32
C GLY A 167 9.13 -27.84 -4.12
N GLU A 168 8.98 -26.56 -3.78
CA GLU A 168 8.13 -26.05 -2.72
C GLU A 168 6.97 -25.22 -3.27
N CYS A 169 5.80 -25.28 -2.61
CA CYS A 169 4.68 -24.41 -2.94
C CYS A 169 4.94 -23.01 -2.38
N ARG A 170 5.27 -22.05 -3.24
CA ARG A 170 5.60 -20.66 -2.83
C ARG A 170 4.60 -19.60 -3.30
N ALA A 171 3.66 -19.99 -4.13
CA ALA A 171 2.57 -19.14 -4.57
C ALA A 171 1.34 -19.99 -4.92
N VAL A 172 0.22 -19.33 -5.12
CA VAL A 172 -1.00 -19.95 -5.66
C VAL A 172 -1.39 -19.28 -6.96
N VAL A 173 -1.89 -20.07 -7.91
CA VAL A 173 -2.33 -19.58 -9.21
C VAL A 173 -3.76 -19.05 -9.06
N LEU A 174 -3.95 -17.76 -9.31
CA LEU A 174 -5.26 -17.13 -9.34
C LEU A 174 -5.97 -17.31 -10.70
N GLY A 175 -5.21 -17.50 -11.77
CA GLY A 175 -5.73 -17.66 -13.12
C GLY A 175 -4.69 -17.36 -14.19
N THR A 176 -5.15 -17.05 -15.40
CA THR A 176 -4.30 -16.55 -16.49
C THR A 176 -4.13 -15.04 -16.35
N ASP A 177 -2.91 -14.55 -16.49
CA ASP A 177 -2.64 -13.10 -16.52
C ASP A 177 -3.01 -12.53 -17.90
N LEU A 178 -4.27 -12.08 -18.03
CA LEU A 178 -4.79 -11.51 -19.27
C LEU A 178 -4.16 -10.16 -19.60
N TYR A 179 -3.76 -9.39 -18.60
CA TYR A 179 -3.12 -8.09 -18.82
C TYR A 179 -1.73 -8.25 -19.43
N THR A 180 -0.89 -9.10 -18.83
CA THR A 180 0.43 -9.40 -19.39
C THR A 180 0.32 -10.12 -20.73
N LYS A 181 -0.65 -11.03 -20.91
CA LYS A 181 -0.94 -11.68 -22.18
C LYS A 181 -1.24 -10.67 -23.30
N LYS A 182 -2.09 -9.67 -23.03
CA LYS A 182 -2.44 -8.62 -24.00
C LYS A 182 -1.22 -7.81 -24.44
N ILE A 183 -0.27 -7.58 -23.55
CA ILE A 183 0.93 -6.77 -23.83
C ILE A 183 2.04 -7.59 -24.46
N THR A 184 2.29 -8.81 -23.98
CA THR A 184 3.44 -9.64 -24.40
C THR A 184 3.11 -10.66 -25.46
N GLY A 185 1.82 -10.99 -25.67
CA GLY A 185 1.37 -12.08 -26.52
C GLY A 185 1.64 -13.48 -25.95
N LYS A 186 2.08 -13.60 -24.68
CA LYS A 186 2.29 -14.89 -24.03
C LYS A 186 0.97 -15.48 -23.57
N GLU A 187 0.58 -16.63 -24.14
CA GLU A 187 -0.72 -17.24 -23.84
C GLU A 187 -0.83 -17.93 -22.49
N ASP A 188 0.29 -18.42 -21.94
CA ASP A 188 0.35 -19.26 -20.75
C ASP A 188 0.85 -18.52 -19.50
N GLU A 189 0.83 -17.17 -19.51
CA GLU A 189 1.26 -16.39 -18.36
C GLU A 189 0.25 -16.53 -17.21
N LYS A 190 0.74 -16.92 -16.03
CA LYS A 190 -0.09 -17.12 -14.85
C LYS A 190 -0.11 -15.88 -13.98
N LEU A 191 -1.28 -15.58 -13.42
CA LEU A 191 -1.42 -14.61 -12.33
C LEU A 191 -1.27 -15.36 -11.01
N LEU A 192 -0.33 -14.91 -10.18
CA LEU A 192 0.04 -15.55 -8.93
C LEU A 192 -0.26 -14.65 -7.74
N LEU A 193 -0.72 -15.26 -6.64
CA LEU A 193 -0.69 -14.66 -5.31
C LEU A 193 0.48 -15.26 -4.53
N ALA A 194 1.38 -14.42 -4.06
CA ALA A 194 2.54 -14.81 -3.28
C ALA A 194 2.73 -13.90 -2.06
N PHE A 195 3.47 -14.38 -1.07
CA PHE A 195 3.75 -13.65 0.17
C PHE A 195 5.27 -13.51 0.32
N PRO A 196 5.81 -12.28 0.40
CA PRO A 196 7.23 -12.08 0.58
C PRO A 196 7.77 -12.75 1.85
N GLU A 197 8.98 -13.30 1.78
CA GLU A 197 9.69 -13.90 2.92
C GLU A 197 10.76 -12.94 3.41
N TYR A 198 10.72 -12.62 4.70
CA TYR A 198 11.64 -11.66 5.33
C TYR A 198 12.51 -12.27 6.42
N GLY A 199 12.41 -13.58 6.64
CA GLY A 199 13.13 -14.29 7.69
C GLY A 199 12.64 -14.00 9.12
N ASN A 200 11.85 -12.96 9.33
CA ASN A 200 11.30 -12.53 10.62
C ASN A 200 9.80 -12.21 10.51
N THR A 201 9.05 -13.04 9.80
CA THR A 201 7.60 -12.84 9.66
C THR A 201 6.94 -12.92 11.03
N SER A 202 6.24 -11.85 11.45
CA SER A 202 5.52 -11.84 12.71
C SER A 202 4.34 -12.82 12.67
N GLU A 203 3.95 -13.40 13.81
CA GLU A 203 2.78 -14.28 13.89
C GLU A 203 1.51 -13.61 13.39
N ASN A 204 1.36 -12.29 13.60
CA ASN A 204 0.23 -11.52 13.10
C ASN A 204 0.22 -11.43 11.57
N SER A 205 1.35 -11.12 10.94
CA SER A 205 1.47 -11.06 9.48
C SER A 205 1.22 -12.44 8.85
N ALA A 206 1.67 -13.53 9.48
CA ALA A 206 1.37 -14.88 9.04
C ALA A 206 -0.12 -15.21 9.09
N LYS A 207 -0.80 -14.81 10.18
CA LYS A 207 -2.25 -14.99 10.34
C LYS A 207 -3.04 -14.19 9.31
N GLU A 208 -2.69 -12.93 9.10
CA GLU A 208 -3.36 -12.04 8.15
C GLU A 208 -3.17 -12.52 6.71
N SER A 209 -1.99 -12.98 6.36
CA SER A 209 -1.69 -13.59 5.06
C SER A 209 -2.50 -14.86 4.81
N ARG A 210 -2.68 -15.71 5.83
CA ARG A 210 -3.53 -16.89 5.75
C ARG A 210 -5.00 -16.51 5.50
N ILE A 211 -5.53 -15.54 6.24
CA ILE A 211 -6.91 -15.06 6.05
C ILE A 211 -7.07 -14.47 4.63
N PHE A 212 -6.04 -13.80 4.11
CA PHE A 212 -6.07 -13.26 2.75
C PHE A 212 -6.05 -14.37 1.70
N LEU A 213 -5.27 -15.42 1.92
CA LEU A 213 -5.28 -16.61 1.06
C LEU A 213 -6.66 -17.28 1.03
N GLU A 214 -7.28 -17.48 2.21
CA GLU A 214 -8.63 -18.02 2.33
C GLU A 214 -9.67 -17.14 1.62
N TYR A 215 -9.57 -15.82 1.78
CA TYR A 215 -10.42 -14.84 1.08
C TYR A 215 -10.28 -14.96 -0.44
N ALA A 216 -9.04 -15.02 -0.95
CA ALA A 216 -8.79 -15.19 -2.38
C ALA A 216 -9.36 -16.52 -2.91
N CYS A 217 -9.22 -17.61 -2.15
CA CYS A 217 -9.79 -18.92 -2.50
C CYS A 217 -11.31 -18.89 -2.63
N GLU A 218 -11.99 -18.27 -1.67
CA GLU A 218 -13.47 -18.18 -1.71
C GLU A 218 -13.95 -17.38 -2.90
N LYS A 219 -13.30 -16.24 -3.17
CA LYS A 219 -13.62 -15.40 -4.33
C LYS A 219 -13.47 -16.18 -5.63
N LEU A 220 -12.43 -16.98 -5.76
CA LEU A 220 -12.22 -17.86 -6.91
C LEU A 220 -13.27 -18.94 -7.05
N GLN A 221 -13.77 -19.50 -5.95
CA GLN A 221 -14.81 -20.53 -5.96
C GLN A 221 -16.20 -19.96 -6.27
N GLU A 222 -16.52 -18.78 -5.76
CA GLU A 222 -17.75 -18.07 -6.10
C GLU A 222 -17.87 -17.83 -7.61
N GLU A 223 -16.75 -17.70 -8.30
CA GLU A 223 -16.64 -17.39 -9.72
C GLU A 223 -16.59 -18.59 -10.67
N THR A 224 -16.09 -19.73 -10.21
CA THR A 224 -16.22 -20.99 -10.99
C THR A 224 -17.68 -21.37 -11.25
N GLY A 225 -18.62 -20.70 -10.57
CA GLY A 225 -20.06 -20.73 -10.81
C GLY A 225 -20.59 -19.68 -11.79
N GLY A 226 -19.80 -18.74 -12.28
CA GLY A 226 -20.25 -17.66 -13.19
C GLY A 226 -19.31 -16.44 -13.30
N GLY A 227 -18.14 -16.59 -13.85
CA GLY A 227 -17.51 -15.54 -14.65
C GLY A 227 -16.98 -14.24 -14.00
N ILE A 228 -16.79 -14.14 -12.69
CA ILE A 228 -16.42 -12.86 -12.02
C ILE A 228 -14.92 -12.68 -11.72
N LEU A 229 -14.04 -13.68 -11.81
CA LEU A 229 -12.57 -13.52 -11.64
C LEU A 229 -11.93 -12.62 -12.68
N GLU A 230 -12.45 -12.61 -13.87
CA GLU A 230 -12.08 -11.63 -14.87
C GLU A 230 -12.40 -10.22 -14.38
N GLU A 231 -13.46 -10.03 -13.59
CA GLU A 231 -13.81 -8.73 -13.01
C GLU A 231 -13.03 -8.34 -11.75
N ILE A 232 -12.61 -9.29 -10.89
CA ILE A 232 -11.93 -8.93 -9.62
C ILE A 232 -10.43 -8.76 -9.80
N PHE A 233 -9.77 -9.63 -10.58
CA PHE A 233 -8.32 -9.60 -10.74
C PHE A 233 -7.85 -9.30 -12.17
N ASN A 234 -8.70 -9.48 -13.15
CA ASN A 234 -8.42 -9.27 -14.58
C ASN A 234 -9.55 -8.47 -15.23
N CYS A 235 -9.65 -7.18 -14.99
CA CYS A 235 -10.59 -6.30 -15.71
C CYS A 235 -10.24 -6.16 -17.21
N ALA A 236 -10.13 -7.26 -17.94
CA ALA A 236 -9.82 -7.24 -19.38
C ALA A 236 -11.02 -7.59 -20.27
N SER A 237 -12.24 -7.46 -19.77
CA SER A 237 -13.42 -7.71 -20.61
C SER A 237 -14.38 -6.53 -20.59
N VAL A 238 -14.07 -5.43 -21.29
CA VAL A 238 -15.01 -4.63 -22.08
C VAL A 238 -14.19 -3.66 -22.91
N PHE A 239 -13.88 -4.06 -24.14
CA PHE A 239 -13.86 -3.27 -25.40
C PHE A 239 -13.18 -4.08 -26.48
#